data_ff79a1f76edf2d8952710dfb6b7fe29d
#
_entry.id   ff79a1f76edf2d8952710dfb6b7fe29d
#
_cell.length_a   1.000
_cell.length_b   1.000
_cell.length_c   1.000
_cell.angle_alpha   90.00
_cell.angle_beta   90.00
_cell.angle_gamma   90.00
#
_symmetry.space_group_name_H-M   'P 1'
#
loop_
_entity.id
_entity.type
_entity.pdbx_description
1 polymer ?
#
loop_
_entity_poly.entity_id
_entity_poly.type
_entity_poly.pdbx_seq_one_letter_code
_entity_poly.pdbx_strand_id
1 'polypeptide(L)'
;TREEIGFEKAAIFRNHTPAIYAEADVPESVRSQATTIGANFSQFAKDFGFSKKNQQWDFWGPKGARHSLPLPALRGDRQLQNASACLAALDTLNEMLPISMNAIRQGLTEAVIPGRFQVVSTQPLIILDVAHNTGAAAVLCENLSATRTSGKTFAVFAMLQDKDIRGVVSLLRNDIDYWLVSTLSTPRAVPVEALVDEIQKAGVSLENESVRQ
;
A
#
# COMPACT_ATOMS: atom_id res chain seq x y z
N THR A 1 11.47 9.27 -13.18
CA THR A 1 10.31 10.15 -12.94
C THR A 1 9.01 9.33 -12.84
N ARG A 2 7.92 9.94 -12.35
CA ARG A 2 6.59 9.31 -12.29
C ARG A 2 6.05 8.99 -13.70
N GLU A 3 6.38 9.85 -14.69
CA GLU A 3 5.99 9.63 -16.08
C GLU A 3 6.71 8.42 -16.70
N GLU A 4 8.00 8.24 -16.45
CA GLU A 4 8.76 7.08 -16.93
C GLU A 4 8.24 5.77 -16.34
N ILE A 5 7.96 5.76 -15.03
CA ILE A 5 7.36 4.61 -14.35
C ILE A 5 5.96 4.34 -14.93
N GLY A 6 5.16 5.38 -15.13
CA GLY A 6 3.83 5.29 -15.74
C GLY A 6 3.87 4.66 -17.13
N PHE A 7 4.78 5.10 -17.98
CA PHE A 7 4.98 4.55 -19.32
C PHE A 7 5.37 3.07 -19.27
N GLU A 8 6.32 2.70 -18.39
CA GLU A 8 6.74 1.31 -18.21
C GLU A 8 5.56 0.42 -17.77
N LYS A 9 4.77 0.88 -16.81
CA LYS A 9 3.62 0.11 -16.29
C LYS A 9 2.48 0.00 -17.32
N ALA A 10 2.25 1.05 -18.12
CA ALA A 10 1.25 1.04 -19.17
C ALA A 10 1.59 0.09 -20.36
N ALA A 11 2.82 -0.39 -20.44
CA ALA A 11 3.23 -1.37 -21.45
C ALA A 11 2.46 -2.72 -21.37
N ILE A 12 1.79 -2.99 -20.26
CA ILE A 12 0.91 -4.16 -20.13
C ILE A 12 -0.43 -4.01 -20.82
N PHE A 13 -0.84 -2.80 -21.23
CA PHE A 13 -2.14 -2.56 -21.85
C PHE A 13 -2.26 -3.29 -23.20
N ARG A 14 -3.48 -3.68 -23.56
CA ARG A 14 -3.79 -4.35 -24.82
C ARG A 14 -5.00 -3.71 -25.45
N ASN A 15 -5.04 -3.75 -26.79
CA ASN A 15 -6.14 -3.22 -27.57
C ASN A 15 -7.46 -3.88 -27.16
N HIS A 16 -8.53 -3.08 -27.03
CA HIS A 16 -9.87 -3.48 -26.60
C HIS A 16 -9.94 -4.25 -25.27
N THR A 17 -8.87 -4.24 -24.48
CA THR A 17 -8.83 -4.93 -23.18
C THR A 17 -9.06 -3.92 -22.06
N PRO A 18 -9.83 -4.26 -21.01
CA PRO A 18 -9.99 -3.41 -19.83
C PRO A 18 -8.64 -3.09 -19.16
N ALA A 19 -8.43 -1.82 -18.86
CA ALA A 19 -7.25 -1.32 -18.15
C ALA A 19 -7.73 -0.48 -16.96
N ILE A 20 -7.58 -1.01 -15.75
CA ILE A 20 -8.06 -0.37 -14.52
C ILE A 20 -6.90 0.37 -13.87
N TYR A 21 -7.05 1.68 -13.68
CA TYR A 21 -6.06 2.53 -13.01
C TYR A 21 -6.57 2.99 -11.64
N ALA A 22 -5.86 2.63 -10.58
CA ALA A 22 -6.35 2.74 -9.21
C ALA A 22 -6.05 4.09 -8.52
N GLU A 23 -5.62 5.12 -9.25
CA GLU A 23 -5.37 6.45 -8.68
C GLU A 23 -6.18 7.53 -9.41
N ALA A 24 -6.52 8.62 -8.67
CA ALA A 24 -7.23 9.77 -9.25
C ALA A 24 -6.33 10.60 -10.15
N ASP A 25 -5.04 10.74 -9.79
CA ASP A 25 -4.04 11.45 -10.56
C ASP A 25 -3.28 10.49 -11.49
N VAL A 26 -3.58 10.54 -12.77
CA VAL A 26 -3.03 9.65 -13.80
C VAL A 26 -1.91 10.36 -14.55
N PRO A 27 -0.68 9.80 -14.59
CA PRO A 27 0.38 10.31 -15.46
C PRO A 27 -0.06 10.41 -16.91
N GLU A 28 0.38 11.45 -17.60
CA GLU A 28 0.02 11.66 -19.01
C GLU A 28 0.55 10.51 -19.88
N SER A 29 1.70 9.98 -19.56
CA SER A 29 2.26 8.78 -20.22
C SER A 29 1.32 7.58 -20.19
N VAL A 30 0.62 7.36 -19.08
CA VAL A 30 -0.36 6.26 -18.94
C VAL A 30 -1.57 6.51 -19.82
N ARG A 31 -2.11 7.76 -19.83
CA ARG A 31 -3.27 8.12 -20.68
C ARG A 31 -2.95 7.99 -22.16
N SER A 32 -1.85 8.58 -22.58
CA SER A 32 -1.38 8.55 -23.96
C SER A 32 -1.18 7.12 -24.44
N GLN A 33 -0.57 6.27 -23.60
CA GLN A 33 -0.35 4.87 -23.94
C GLN A 33 -1.67 4.09 -24.05
N ALA A 34 -2.60 4.31 -23.11
CA ALA A 34 -3.94 3.68 -23.18
C ALA A 34 -4.68 4.06 -24.45
N THR A 35 -4.63 5.33 -24.83
CA THR A 35 -5.24 5.85 -26.07
C THR A 35 -4.57 5.26 -27.32
N THR A 36 -3.25 5.26 -27.37
CA THR A 36 -2.46 4.78 -28.51
C THR A 36 -2.71 3.28 -28.76
N ILE A 37 -2.81 2.49 -27.69
CA ILE A 37 -3.07 1.04 -27.78
C ILE A 37 -4.56 0.76 -28.04
N GLY A 38 -5.47 1.69 -27.73
CA GLY A 38 -6.92 1.48 -27.79
C GLY A 38 -7.43 0.60 -26.63
N ALA A 39 -6.84 0.74 -25.43
CA ALA A 39 -7.29 0.04 -24.24
C ALA A 39 -8.61 0.64 -23.71
N ASN A 40 -9.48 -0.19 -23.13
CA ASN A 40 -10.68 0.26 -22.44
C ASN A 40 -10.31 0.78 -21.05
N PHE A 41 -9.84 2.02 -21.00
CA PHE A 41 -9.25 2.61 -19.79
C PHE A 41 -10.32 3.10 -18.82
N SER A 42 -10.21 2.69 -17.54
CA SER A 42 -11.05 3.13 -16.44
C SER A 42 -10.20 3.63 -15.27
N GLN A 43 -10.56 4.82 -14.76
CA GLN A 43 -9.81 5.56 -13.76
C GLN A 43 -10.58 5.68 -12.45
N PHE A 44 -9.89 5.46 -11.33
CA PHE A 44 -10.43 5.74 -9.99
C PHE A 44 -10.84 7.21 -9.84
N ALA A 45 -11.90 7.45 -9.06
CA ALA A 45 -12.55 8.74 -8.80
C ALA A 45 -13.23 9.38 -10.02
N LYS A 46 -13.13 8.79 -11.22
CA LYS A 46 -13.81 9.24 -12.44
C LYS A 46 -14.81 8.20 -12.93
N ASP A 47 -14.36 6.97 -13.15
CA ASP A 47 -15.17 5.91 -13.74
C ASP A 47 -15.65 4.90 -12.68
N PHE A 48 -14.95 4.81 -11.55
CA PHE A 48 -15.31 4.02 -10.38
C PHE A 48 -14.71 4.62 -9.10
N GLY A 49 -15.21 4.19 -7.94
CA GLY A 49 -14.71 4.68 -6.66
C GLY A 49 -15.51 4.15 -5.47
N PHE A 50 -15.37 4.83 -4.34
CA PHE A 50 -16.07 4.45 -3.13
C PHE A 50 -16.55 5.66 -2.32
N SER A 51 -17.48 5.40 -1.40
CA SER A 51 -17.84 6.29 -0.30
C SER A 51 -17.79 5.51 1.01
N LYS A 52 -17.06 6.05 1.99
CA LYS A 52 -16.93 5.44 3.32
C LYS A 52 -18.04 5.91 4.23
N LYS A 53 -18.66 4.98 4.98
CA LYS A 53 -19.72 5.21 5.95
C LYS A 53 -19.44 4.44 7.23
N ASN A 54 -18.88 5.10 8.24
CA ASN A 54 -18.56 4.48 9.54
C ASN A 54 -17.84 3.11 9.40
N GLN A 55 -18.57 2.02 9.68
CA GLN A 55 -18.07 0.64 9.64
C GLN A 55 -18.32 -0.09 8.30
N GLN A 56 -18.80 0.63 7.29
CA GLN A 56 -19.13 0.09 5.98
C GLN A 56 -18.68 1.06 4.88
N TRP A 57 -18.72 0.59 3.64
CA TRP A 57 -18.47 1.43 2.49
C TRP A 57 -19.34 1.03 1.31
N ASP A 58 -19.54 1.93 0.39
CA ASP A 58 -20.23 1.70 -0.86
C ASP A 58 -19.22 1.81 -2.00
N PHE A 59 -19.26 0.86 -2.90
CA PHE A 59 -18.57 0.93 -4.20
C PHE A 59 -19.52 1.46 -5.26
N TRP A 60 -19.02 2.24 -6.19
CA TRP A 60 -19.71 2.64 -7.43
C TRP A 60 -18.81 2.45 -8.63
N GLY A 61 -19.40 2.04 -9.76
CA GLY A 61 -18.68 1.79 -11.01
C GLY A 61 -19.64 1.65 -12.20
N PRO A 62 -19.11 1.40 -13.40
CA PRO A 62 -19.92 1.36 -14.64
C PRO A 62 -21.06 0.34 -14.64
N LYS A 63 -20.92 -0.76 -13.92
CA LYS A 63 -21.96 -1.81 -13.79
C LYS A 63 -22.89 -1.63 -12.59
N GLY A 64 -22.87 -0.46 -11.97
CA GLY A 64 -23.74 -0.10 -10.85
C GLY A 64 -23.00 0.03 -9.51
N ALA A 65 -23.78 0.22 -8.45
CA ALA A 65 -23.28 0.39 -7.10
C ALA A 65 -23.46 -0.89 -6.27
N ARG A 66 -22.55 -1.09 -5.30
CA ARG A 66 -22.68 -2.10 -4.26
C ARG A 66 -22.64 -1.40 -2.92
N HIS A 67 -23.72 -1.56 -2.16
CA HIS A 67 -23.90 -0.87 -0.90
C HIS A 67 -23.57 -1.73 0.30
N SER A 68 -23.20 -1.05 1.40
CA SER A 68 -23.00 -1.67 2.71
C SER A 68 -21.99 -2.83 2.67
N LEU A 69 -20.89 -2.62 1.96
CA LEU A 69 -19.77 -3.55 1.97
C LEU A 69 -19.02 -3.49 3.31
N PRO A 70 -18.54 -4.64 3.84
CA PRO A 70 -17.69 -4.64 5.01
C PRO A 70 -16.35 -3.96 4.69
N LEU A 71 -15.73 -3.33 5.68
CA LEU A 71 -14.37 -2.81 5.51
C LEU A 71 -13.40 -3.96 5.19
N PRO A 72 -12.41 -3.72 4.32
CA PRO A 72 -11.38 -4.71 4.05
C PRO A 72 -10.62 -5.11 5.32
N ALA A 73 -10.21 -6.38 5.43
CA ALA A 73 -9.32 -6.85 6.49
C ALA A 73 -7.97 -6.10 6.48
N LEU A 74 -7.52 -5.69 5.31
CA LEU A 74 -6.37 -4.81 5.14
C LEU A 74 -6.74 -3.38 5.57
N ARG A 75 -5.91 -2.75 6.42
CA ARG A 75 -6.22 -1.47 7.06
C ARG A 75 -5.83 -0.26 6.21
N GLY A 76 -6.57 0.85 6.40
CA GLY A 76 -6.29 2.16 5.82
C GLY A 76 -7.15 2.48 4.59
N ASP A 77 -7.32 3.77 4.33
CA ASP A 77 -8.16 4.25 3.22
C ASP A 77 -7.60 3.88 1.83
N ARG A 78 -6.28 3.69 1.72
CA ARG A 78 -5.64 3.13 0.53
C ARG A 78 -6.18 1.73 0.20
N GLN A 79 -6.59 0.96 1.19
CA GLN A 79 -7.14 -0.39 0.95
C GLN A 79 -8.58 -0.33 0.42
N LEU A 80 -9.35 0.69 0.75
CA LEU A 80 -10.65 0.94 0.10
C LEU A 80 -10.49 1.29 -1.38
N GLN A 81 -9.47 2.08 -1.72
CA GLN A 81 -9.11 2.40 -3.09
C GLN A 81 -8.68 1.14 -3.86
N ASN A 82 -7.83 0.30 -3.26
CA ASN A 82 -7.40 -0.97 -3.84
C ASN A 82 -8.60 -1.94 -4.01
N ALA A 83 -9.46 -2.05 -3.00
CA ALA A 83 -10.67 -2.86 -3.07
C ALA A 83 -11.62 -2.37 -4.17
N SER A 84 -11.76 -1.04 -4.35
CA SER A 84 -12.54 -0.46 -5.44
C SER A 84 -11.98 -0.83 -6.82
N ALA A 85 -10.66 -0.78 -6.97
CA ALA A 85 -10.01 -1.21 -8.22
C ALA A 85 -10.19 -2.71 -8.48
N CYS A 86 -10.11 -3.55 -7.44
CA CYS A 86 -10.44 -4.97 -7.53
C CYS A 86 -11.89 -5.20 -7.99
N LEU A 87 -12.85 -4.50 -7.39
CA LEU A 87 -14.26 -4.63 -7.77
C LEU A 87 -14.51 -4.15 -9.22
N ALA A 88 -13.87 -3.05 -9.63
CA ALA A 88 -13.94 -2.58 -11.00
C ALA A 88 -13.35 -3.62 -11.99
N ALA A 89 -12.23 -4.25 -11.63
CA ALA A 89 -11.64 -5.32 -12.45
C ALA A 89 -12.56 -6.56 -12.52
N LEU A 90 -13.11 -6.98 -11.39
CA LEU A 90 -14.07 -8.10 -11.33
C LEU A 90 -15.33 -7.83 -12.16
N ASP A 91 -15.79 -6.57 -12.19
CA ASP A 91 -16.91 -6.17 -13.05
C ASP A 91 -16.62 -6.38 -14.54
N THR A 92 -15.39 -6.18 -14.97
CA THR A 92 -15.02 -6.42 -16.38
C THR A 92 -15.01 -7.91 -16.73
N LEU A 93 -14.80 -8.77 -15.75
CA LEU A 93 -14.73 -10.23 -15.91
C LEU A 93 -16.06 -10.95 -15.63
N ASN A 94 -17.09 -10.23 -15.16
CA ASN A 94 -18.31 -10.84 -14.61
C ASN A 94 -19.07 -11.76 -15.56
N GLU A 95 -18.95 -11.56 -16.88
CA GLU A 95 -19.58 -12.45 -17.87
C GLU A 95 -18.87 -13.81 -17.97
N MET A 96 -17.54 -13.81 -17.80
CA MET A 96 -16.73 -15.04 -17.86
C MET A 96 -16.58 -15.69 -16.47
N LEU A 97 -16.50 -14.88 -15.43
CA LEU A 97 -16.29 -15.29 -14.05
C LEU A 97 -17.28 -14.57 -13.11
N PRO A 98 -18.54 -15.00 -13.09
CA PRO A 98 -19.56 -14.37 -12.26
C PRO A 98 -19.23 -14.58 -10.78
N ILE A 99 -19.21 -13.49 -10.00
CA ILE A 99 -18.88 -13.51 -8.57
C ILE A 99 -20.08 -13.07 -7.76
N SER A 100 -20.46 -13.89 -6.78
CA SER A 100 -21.57 -13.57 -5.88
C SER A 100 -21.21 -12.46 -4.89
N MET A 101 -22.23 -11.73 -4.42
CA MET A 101 -22.03 -10.73 -3.36
C MET A 101 -21.47 -11.33 -2.05
N ASN A 102 -21.80 -12.58 -1.74
CA ASN A 102 -21.23 -13.26 -0.58
C ASN A 102 -19.74 -13.50 -0.75
N ALA A 103 -19.29 -13.96 -1.93
CA ALA A 103 -17.86 -14.13 -2.22
C ALA A 103 -17.10 -12.80 -2.16
N ILE A 104 -17.69 -11.70 -2.64
CA ILE A 104 -17.10 -10.36 -2.51
C ILE A 104 -16.95 -9.97 -1.02
N ARG A 105 -17.99 -10.15 -0.22
CA ARG A 105 -17.96 -9.82 1.23
C ARG A 105 -16.93 -10.67 1.96
N GLN A 106 -16.88 -11.96 1.69
CA GLN A 106 -15.89 -12.86 2.25
C GLN A 106 -14.47 -12.47 1.84
N GLY A 107 -14.22 -12.25 0.56
CA GLY A 107 -12.91 -11.82 0.06
C GLY A 107 -12.42 -10.51 0.69
N LEU A 108 -13.31 -9.54 0.92
CA LEU A 108 -12.96 -8.29 1.60
C LEU A 108 -12.53 -8.53 3.05
N THR A 109 -13.22 -9.39 3.80
CA THR A 109 -12.98 -9.61 5.23
C THR A 109 -11.88 -10.64 5.51
N GLU A 110 -11.55 -11.51 4.57
CA GLU A 110 -10.57 -12.58 4.74
C GLU A 110 -9.26 -12.37 3.97
N ALA A 111 -9.18 -11.30 3.13
CA ALA A 111 -7.98 -11.02 2.36
C ALA A 111 -6.77 -10.78 3.27
N VAL A 112 -5.76 -11.61 3.15
CA VAL A 112 -4.46 -11.46 3.84
C VAL A 112 -3.38 -11.33 2.79
N ILE A 113 -2.63 -10.24 2.86
CA ILE A 113 -1.44 -10.04 2.04
C ILE A 113 -0.23 -9.98 2.98
N PRO A 114 0.71 -10.92 2.89
CA PRO A 114 1.88 -10.93 3.74
C PRO A 114 2.64 -9.61 3.69
N GLY A 115 3.01 -9.09 4.87
CA GLY A 115 3.76 -7.85 4.97
C GLY A 115 2.99 -6.57 4.62
N ARG A 116 1.67 -6.55 4.68
CA ARG A 116 0.84 -5.35 4.55
C ARG A 116 0.08 -5.07 5.84
N PHE A 117 0.72 -4.36 6.77
CA PHE A 117 0.26 -4.14 8.14
C PHE A 117 -0.28 -5.44 8.78
N GLN A 118 0.45 -6.52 8.54
CA GLN A 118 0.04 -7.86 8.95
C GLN A 118 0.28 -8.04 10.43
N VAL A 119 -0.79 -8.16 11.20
CA VAL A 119 -0.71 -8.49 12.63
C VAL A 119 -0.49 -10.00 12.75
N VAL A 120 0.69 -10.40 13.24
CA VAL A 120 1.06 -11.83 13.43
C VAL A 120 0.97 -12.25 14.89
N SER A 121 0.93 -11.30 15.84
CA SER A 121 0.70 -11.55 17.26
C SER A 121 0.02 -10.33 17.87
N THR A 122 -0.78 -10.54 18.91
CA THR A 122 -1.45 -9.48 19.69
C THR A 122 -0.86 -9.27 21.08
N GLN A 123 -0.05 -10.22 21.58
CA GLN A 123 0.60 -10.13 22.90
C GLN A 123 1.98 -10.83 22.84
N PRO A 124 3.08 -10.05 22.64
CA PRO A 124 3.11 -8.64 22.25
C PRO A 124 2.50 -8.40 20.87
N LEU A 125 2.09 -7.17 20.60
CA LEU A 125 1.63 -6.81 19.27
C LEU A 125 2.82 -6.84 18.30
N ILE A 126 2.77 -7.72 17.31
CA ILE A 126 3.80 -7.84 16.26
C ILE A 126 3.15 -7.59 14.91
N ILE A 127 3.69 -6.61 14.19
CA ILE A 127 3.22 -6.19 12.87
C ILE A 127 4.35 -6.39 11.85
N LEU A 128 4.03 -7.00 10.72
CA LEU A 128 4.93 -7.08 9.57
C LEU A 128 4.44 -6.13 8.48
N ASP A 129 5.34 -5.27 7.99
CA ASP A 129 5.07 -4.38 6.86
C ASP A 129 6.29 -4.28 5.94
N VAL A 130 6.05 -4.19 4.64
CA VAL A 130 7.09 -4.07 3.60
C VAL A 130 7.20 -2.64 3.05
N ALA A 131 6.80 -1.63 3.79
CA ALA A 131 6.96 -0.24 3.40
C ALA A 131 8.44 0.07 3.11
N HIS A 132 8.73 0.51 1.88
CA HIS A 132 10.10 0.73 1.41
C HIS A 132 10.26 2.02 0.58
N ASN A 133 9.27 2.90 0.62
CA ASN A 133 9.29 4.24 0.05
C ASN A 133 8.44 5.19 0.91
N THR A 134 8.60 6.48 0.71
CA THR A 134 7.93 7.51 1.52
C THR A 134 6.40 7.41 1.49
N GLY A 135 5.81 7.07 0.33
CA GLY A 135 4.35 6.90 0.22
C GLY A 135 3.83 5.72 1.06
N ALA A 136 4.51 4.58 1.04
CA ALA A 136 4.16 3.42 1.86
C ALA A 136 4.44 3.67 3.36
N ALA A 137 5.54 4.37 3.69
CA ALA A 137 5.87 4.74 5.07
C ALA A 137 4.82 5.69 5.68
N ALA A 138 4.28 6.63 4.90
CA ALA A 138 3.21 7.50 5.37
C ALA A 138 1.95 6.70 5.75
N VAL A 139 1.55 5.73 4.93
CA VAL A 139 0.42 4.83 5.23
C VAL A 139 0.71 3.96 6.46
N LEU A 140 1.94 3.45 6.62
CA LEU A 140 2.34 2.71 7.80
C LEU A 140 2.24 3.57 9.06
N CYS A 141 2.73 4.82 9.02
CA CYS A 141 2.64 5.79 10.11
C CYS A 141 1.16 6.05 10.52
N GLU A 142 0.27 6.30 9.55
CA GLU A 142 -1.17 6.45 9.80
C GLU A 142 -1.77 5.21 10.51
N ASN A 143 -1.42 4.02 10.06
CA ASN A 143 -1.90 2.76 10.64
C ASN A 143 -1.34 2.51 12.04
N LEU A 144 -0.06 2.82 12.30
CA LEU A 144 0.55 2.75 13.63
C LEU A 144 -0.14 3.70 14.59
N SER A 145 -0.33 4.96 14.20
CA SER A 145 -1.02 5.97 14.99
C SER A 145 -2.46 5.58 15.33
N ALA A 146 -3.17 4.91 14.41
CA ALA A 146 -4.53 4.39 14.64
C ALA A 146 -4.56 3.13 15.53
N THR A 147 -3.43 2.45 15.70
CA THR A 147 -3.30 1.18 16.44
C THR A 147 -2.70 1.40 17.84
N ARG A 148 -2.96 2.51 18.50
CA ARG A 148 -2.34 2.93 19.76
C ARG A 148 -2.16 1.78 20.76
N THR A 149 -0.92 1.61 21.21
CA THR A 149 -0.55 0.73 22.32
C THR A 149 -0.04 1.57 23.49
N SER A 150 -0.12 1.04 24.70
CA SER A 150 0.40 1.71 25.90
C SER A 150 1.89 1.49 26.14
N GLY A 151 2.56 0.71 25.29
CA GLY A 151 3.96 0.30 25.42
C GLY A 151 4.90 1.04 24.50
N LYS A 152 6.15 0.57 24.48
CA LYS A 152 7.20 1.04 23.57
C LYS A 152 7.09 0.34 22.22
N THR A 153 7.41 1.07 21.14
CA THR A 153 7.44 0.55 19.79
C THR A 153 8.89 0.23 19.38
N PHE A 154 9.13 -1.00 18.99
CA PHE A 154 10.41 -1.49 18.48
C PHE A 154 10.28 -1.75 16.99
N ALA A 155 11.19 -1.20 16.18
CA ALA A 155 11.28 -1.52 14.76
C ALA A 155 12.48 -2.41 14.48
N VAL A 156 12.26 -3.61 13.93
CA VAL A 156 13.31 -4.38 13.27
C VAL A 156 13.38 -3.90 11.83
N PHE A 157 14.47 -3.23 11.46
CA PHE A 157 14.56 -2.43 10.24
C PHE A 157 15.70 -2.87 9.33
N ALA A 158 15.39 -3.08 8.06
CA ALA A 158 16.35 -3.32 6.99
C ALA A 158 15.79 -2.77 5.67
N MET A 159 16.65 -2.29 4.78
CA MET A 159 16.24 -1.76 3.48
C MET A 159 17.24 -2.10 2.37
N LEU A 160 16.79 -1.90 1.13
CA LEU A 160 17.62 -2.03 -0.07
C LEU A 160 18.28 -0.69 -0.43
N GLN A 161 19.46 -0.73 -1.07
CA GLN A 161 20.31 0.44 -1.39
C GLN A 161 19.64 1.47 -2.30
N ASP A 162 18.73 1.02 -3.17
CA ASP A 162 18.05 1.87 -4.16
C ASP A 162 16.82 2.63 -3.58
N LYS A 163 16.61 2.57 -2.26
CA LYS A 163 15.45 3.19 -1.60
C LYS A 163 15.82 4.47 -0.85
N ASP A 164 14.85 5.36 -0.72
CA ASP A 164 14.97 6.58 0.09
C ASP A 164 14.82 6.24 1.59
N ILE A 165 15.92 5.77 2.18
CA ILE A 165 15.97 5.33 3.57
C ILE A 165 15.67 6.49 4.51
N ARG A 166 16.32 7.65 4.26
CA ARG A 166 16.15 8.84 5.10
C ARG A 166 14.73 9.36 5.08
N GLY A 167 14.08 9.40 3.92
CA GLY A 167 12.69 9.81 3.78
C GLY A 167 11.74 8.88 4.53
N VAL A 168 11.95 7.56 4.46
CA VAL A 168 11.17 6.56 5.20
C VAL A 168 11.35 6.73 6.71
N VAL A 169 12.58 6.81 7.20
CA VAL A 169 12.89 6.98 8.64
C VAL A 169 12.34 8.29 9.18
N SER A 170 12.47 9.39 8.42
CA SER A 170 11.95 10.70 8.83
C SER A 170 10.44 10.70 9.09
N LEU A 171 9.68 9.90 8.36
CA LEU A 171 8.24 9.73 8.56
C LEU A 171 7.93 8.90 9.81
N LEU A 172 8.67 7.82 10.03
CA LEU A 172 8.39 6.84 11.10
C LEU A 172 9.00 7.19 12.44
N ARG A 173 9.99 8.09 12.51
CA ARG A 173 10.79 8.36 13.71
C ARG A 173 10.01 8.74 14.96
N ASN A 174 8.83 9.33 14.81
CA ASN A 174 8.00 9.75 15.94
C ASN A 174 7.10 8.61 16.48
N ASP A 175 6.96 7.52 15.72
CA ASP A 175 6.14 6.35 16.07
C ASP A 175 7.00 5.19 16.58
N ILE A 176 8.33 5.28 16.47
CA ILE A 176 9.29 4.24 16.84
C ILE A 176 10.16 4.72 18.00
N ASP A 177 10.14 4.01 19.11
CA ASP A 177 11.00 4.30 20.27
C ASP A 177 12.40 3.66 20.12
N TYR A 178 12.49 2.47 19.52
CA TYR A 178 13.74 1.71 19.39
C TYR A 178 13.91 1.12 18.00
N TRP A 179 15.08 1.31 17.42
CA TRP A 179 15.45 0.78 16.11
C TRP A 179 16.44 -0.37 16.26
N LEU A 180 16.04 -1.57 15.86
CA LEU A 180 16.87 -2.76 15.77
C LEU A 180 17.25 -2.93 14.30
N VAL A 181 18.50 -2.58 13.98
CA VAL A 181 18.95 -2.48 12.58
C VAL A 181 19.61 -3.78 12.15
N SER A 182 19.26 -4.29 11.00
CA SER A 182 19.82 -5.51 10.43
C SER A 182 20.08 -5.34 8.93
N THR A 183 20.84 -6.25 8.34
CA THR A 183 21.02 -6.34 6.87
C THR A 183 20.26 -7.52 6.31
N LEU A 184 19.90 -7.43 5.02
CA LEU A 184 19.22 -8.52 4.30
C LEU A 184 20.24 -9.41 3.59
N SER A 185 19.94 -10.69 3.45
CA SER A 185 20.77 -11.65 2.71
C SER A 185 20.59 -11.51 1.18
N THR A 186 20.91 -10.33 0.63
CA THR A 186 20.79 -10.03 -0.80
C THR A 186 21.88 -9.05 -1.25
N PRO A 187 22.37 -9.13 -2.50
CA PRO A 187 23.39 -8.20 -3.02
C PRO A 187 22.99 -6.73 -3.01
N ARG A 188 21.70 -6.43 -2.92
CA ARG A 188 21.17 -5.07 -2.85
C ARG A 188 20.92 -4.59 -1.42
N ALA A 189 21.28 -5.36 -0.42
CA ALA A 189 21.11 -4.98 0.97
C ALA A 189 22.00 -3.78 1.35
N VAL A 190 21.48 -2.91 2.22
CA VAL A 190 22.29 -1.86 2.84
C VAL A 190 23.04 -2.47 4.03
N PRO A 191 24.37 -2.22 4.16
CA PRO A 191 25.12 -2.58 5.37
C PRO A 191 24.55 -1.88 6.60
N VAL A 192 24.67 -2.52 7.77
CA VAL A 192 24.13 -2.01 9.04
C VAL A 192 24.66 -0.61 9.35
N GLU A 193 25.96 -0.38 9.15
CA GLU A 193 26.62 0.91 9.45
C GLU A 193 26.03 2.04 8.59
N ALA A 194 25.73 1.77 7.32
CA ALA A 194 25.14 2.76 6.43
C ALA A 194 23.65 3.00 6.76
N LEU A 195 22.91 2.00 7.23
CA LEU A 195 21.55 2.18 7.75
C LEU A 195 21.53 3.03 9.01
N VAL A 196 22.44 2.77 9.94
CA VAL A 196 22.60 3.55 11.18
C VAL A 196 22.90 5.02 10.86
N ASP A 197 23.81 5.29 9.93
CA ASP A 197 24.15 6.65 9.47
C ASP A 197 22.93 7.38 8.87
N GLU A 198 22.15 6.72 8.04
CA GLU A 198 20.93 7.32 7.45
C GLU A 198 19.82 7.55 8.52
N ILE A 199 19.71 6.67 9.52
CA ILE A 199 18.79 6.83 10.65
C ILE A 199 19.17 8.06 11.47
N GLN A 200 20.47 8.25 11.77
CA GLN A 200 20.97 9.45 12.47
C GLN A 200 20.72 10.74 11.67
N LYS A 201 21.01 10.72 10.36
CA LYS A 201 20.75 11.87 9.46
C LYS A 201 19.27 12.20 9.36
N ALA A 202 18.38 11.26 9.60
CA ALA A 202 16.93 11.47 9.69
C ALA A 202 16.50 12.08 11.03
N GLY A 203 17.42 12.33 11.96
CA GLY A 203 17.18 12.98 13.25
C GLY A 203 16.79 12.01 14.37
N VAL A 204 17.08 10.72 14.24
CA VAL A 204 16.97 9.76 15.35
C VAL A 204 18.24 9.83 16.18
N SER A 205 18.10 10.15 17.48
CA SER A 205 19.25 10.15 18.40
C SER A 205 19.67 8.73 18.76
N LEU A 206 20.98 8.50 18.79
CA LEU A 206 21.56 7.24 19.28
C LEU A 206 21.83 7.25 20.79
N GLU A 207 21.55 8.38 21.47
CA GLU A 207 21.91 8.60 22.88
C GLU A 207 21.05 7.74 23.72
N ASN A 208 20.64 6.81 23.83
CA ASN A 208 19.89 5.94 24.76
C ASN A 208 19.50 4.57 24.18
N GLU A 209 20.46 3.80 23.69
CA GLU A 209 20.17 2.43 23.26
C GLU A 209 19.05 2.32 22.18
N SER A 210 18.74 3.45 21.53
CA SER A 210 17.64 3.53 20.56
C SER A 210 17.92 2.79 19.24
N VAL A 211 19.21 2.51 18.97
CA VAL A 211 19.63 1.75 17.78
C VAL A 211 20.54 0.62 18.23
N ARG A 212 20.20 -0.61 17.88
CA ARG A 212 20.99 -1.82 18.16
C ARG A 212 21.27 -2.55 16.84
N GLN A 213 22.47 -3.09 16.74
CA GLN A 213 22.95 -3.94 15.65
C GLN A 213 22.60 -5.41 15.88
#